data_d7f38f5757f8baa75a85172c7c09ffc6
#
_entry.id   d7f38f5757f8baa75a85172c7c09ffc6
#
_cell.length_a   1.000
_cell.length_b   1.000
_cell.length_c   1.000
_cell.angle_alpha   90.00
_cell.angle_beta   90.00
_cell.angle_gamma   90.00
#
_symmetry.space_group_name_H-M   'P 1'
#
loop_
_entity.id
_entity.type
_entity.pdbx_description
1 polymer ?
#
loop_
_entity_poly.entity_id
_entity_poly.type
_entity_poly.pdbx_seq_one_letter_code
_entity_poly.pdbx_strand_id
1 'polypeptide(L)'
;MISEIDGAESDIIARLRQLKKTMTPIRHIVEQAEYTLSVHNRSQLPPDAGIEVAVAGRSNSGKSSLINRLCRRKALARTSRTPGRTQQLVFFQLDDERSLVDLPGYGYAKVGAELRKHWEGLIQNYLESRAALAGLVQVMDIRHPLKDGDIQLAEFALHRGLPLHLVLTKADKLGHGKRMEAVHKVRSALGGVATVQVFSATTGLGLEELEHVLAAWFQVMPG
;
A
#
# COMPACT_ATOMS: atom_id res chain seq x y z
N MET A 1 -20.44 43.91 5.79
CA MET A 1 -20.01 43.97 4.35
C MET A 1 -18.52 43.58 4.14
N ILE A 2 -17.57 44.03 4.98
CA ILE A 2 -16.13 43.64 4.83
C ILE A 2 -15.89 42.17 5.28
N SER A 3 -16.57 41.66 6.31
CA SER A 3 -16.42 40.29 6.83
C SER A 3 -16.97 39.18 5.91
N GLU A 4 -17.93 39.49 5.03
CA GLU A 4 -18.50 38.52 4.08
C GLU A 4 -17.62 38.34 2.83
N ILE A 5 -16.83 39.36 2.48
CA ILE A 5 -15.89 39.30 1.36
C ILE A 5 -14.68 38.42 1.74
N ASP A 6 -14.17 38.52 2.98
CA ASP A 6 -13.07 37.70 3.48
C ASP A 6 -13.42 36.21 3.54
N GLY A 7 -14.67 35.86 3.91
CA GLY A 7 -15.15 34.48 3.92
C GLY A 7 -15.23 33.87 2.51
N ALA A 8 -15.77 34.60 1.56
CA ALA A 8 -15.90 34.12 0.18
C ALA A 8 -14.54 33.93 -0.52
N GLU A 9 -13.60 34.82 -0.26
CA GLU A 9 -12.22 34.72 -0.80
C GLU A 9 -11.47 33.52 -0.19
N SER A 10 -11.63 33.29 1.11
CA SER A 10 -11.07 32.12 1.79
C SER A 10 -11.62 30.81 1.22
N ASP A 11 -12.93 30.72 0.95
CA ASP A 11 -13.58 29.56 0.36
C ASP A 11 -13.11 29.29 -1.08
N ILE A 12 -12.93 30.33 -1.89
CA ILE A 12 -12.40 30.20 -3.25
C ILE A 12 -10.97 29.70 -3.22
N ILE A 13 -10.14 30.25 -2.35
CA ILE A 13 -8.74 29.80 -2.18
C ILE A 13 -8.67 28.34 -1.74
N ALA A 14 -9.52 27.93 -0.79
CA ALA A 14 -9.61 26.55 -0.33
C ALA A 14 -10.01 25.61 -1.47
N ARG A 15 -11.03 25.98 -2.28
CA ARG A 15 -11.46 25.21 -3.45
C ARG A 15 -10.37 25.10 -4.52
N LEU A 16 -9.66 26.17 -4.79
CA LEU A 16 -8.55 26.17 -5.75
C LEU A 16 -7.39 25.30 -5.28
N ARG A 17 -7.07 25.31 -3.98
CA ARG A 17 -6.07 24.42 -3.39
C ARG A 17 -6.50 22.96 -3.52
N GLN A 18 -7.75 22.64 -3.22
CA GLN A 18 -8.31 21.29 -3.36
C GLN A 18 -8.26 20.82 -4.82
N LEU A 19 -8.69 21.64 -5.78
CA LEU A 19 -8.59 21.32 -7.20
C LEU A 19 -7.14 21.07 -7.63
N LYS A 20 -6.20 21.90 -7.18
CA LYS A 20 -4.78 21.70 -7.48
C LYS A 20 -4.26 20.36 -6.94
N LYS A 21 -4.67 19.95 -5.72
CA LYS A 21 -4.29 18.67 -5.11
C LYS A 21 -4.86 17.47 -5.88
N THR A 22 -6.11 17.56 -6.37
CA THR A 22 -6.72 16.50 -7.18
C THR A 22 -6.15 16.42 -8.59
N MET A 23 -5.65 17.54 -9.14
CA MET A 23 -5.01 17.58 -10.46
C MET A 23 -3.52 17.22 -10.45
N THR A 24 -2.91 16.97 -9.29
CA THR A 24 -1.51 16.58 -9.24
C THR A 24 -1.37 15.10 -9.66
N PRO A 25 -0.51 14.77 -10.63
CA PRO A 25 -0.28 13.39 -11.02
C PRO A 25 0.28 12.55 -9.85
N ILE A 26 -0.19 11.33 -9.70
CA ILE A 26 0.23 10.39 -8.64
C ILE A 26 1.75 10.24 -8.57
N ARG A 27 2.42 10.22 -9.73
CA ARG A 27 3.87 10.14 -9.83
C ARG A 27 4.58 11.22 -9.01
N HIS A 28 4.16 12.47 -9.11
CA HIS A 28 4.77 13.58 -8.38
C HIS A 28 4.56 13.44 -6.86
N ILE A 29 3.43 12.88 -6.45
CA ILE A 29 3.10 12.71 -5.03
C ILE A 29 3.95 11.59 -4.42
N VAL A 30 4.03 10.42 -5.07
CA VAL A 30 4.81 9.28 -4.55
C VAL A 30 6.32 9.53 -4.57
N GLU A 31 6.83 10.37 -5.47
CA GLU A 31 8.24 10.77 -5.50
C GLU A 31 8.64 11.63 -4.27
N GLN A 32 7.69 12.32 -3.65
CA GLN A 32 7.90 13.12 -2.44
C GLN A 32 7.87 12.29 -1.16
N ALA A 33 7.61 10.99 -1.25
CA ALA A 33 7.50 10.11 -0.11
C ALA A 33 8.66 10.26 0.88
N GLU A 34 8.35 10.55 2.13
CA GLU A 34 9.31 10.70 3.22
C GLU A 34 8.90 9.84 4.42
N TYR A 35 9.89 9.23 5.05
CA TYR A 35 9.66 8.53 6.31
C TYR A 35 9.22 9.51 7.39
N THR A 36 8.12 9.20 8.08
CA THR A 36 7.64 10.03 9.19
C THR A 36 7.71 9.31 10.51
N LEU A 37 7.16 8.12 10.62
CA LEU A 37 7.15 7.40 11.89
C LEU A 37 7.07 5.89 11.70
N SER A 38 7.43 5.18 12.77
CA SER A 38 7.24 3.74 12.90
C SER A 38 6.41 3.44 14.14
N VAL A 39 5.38 2.61 13.97
CA VAL A 39 4.39 2.29 14.99
C VAL A 39 4.55 0.85 15.46
N HIS A 40 4.82 0.67 16.74
CA HIS A 40 4.90 -0.64 17.40
C HIS A 40 3.61 -1.01 18.13
N ASN A 41 2.89 0.01 18.61
CA ASN A 41 1.68 -0.13 19.41
C ASN A 41 0.59 0.80 18.90
N ARG A 42 -0.67 0.42 19.11
CA ARG A 42 -1.84 1.20 18.69
C ARG A 42 -1.81 2.66 19.17
N SER A 43 -1.32 2.92 20.37
CA SER A 43 -1.26 4.27 20.95
C SER A 43 -0.30 5.22 20.22
N GLN A 44 0.57 4.69 19.35
CA GLN A 44 1.51 5.46 18.56
C GLN A 44 0.98 5.80 17.17
N LEU A 45 -0.22 5.31 16.82
CA LEU A 45 -0.84 5.65 15.54
C LEU A 45 -1.06 7.15 15.44
N PRO A 46 -0.78 7.77 14.29
CA PRO A 46 -1.07 9.18 14.07
C PRO A 46 -2.59 9.42 14.09
N PRO A 47 -3.05 10.67 14.15
CA PRO A 47 -4.48 10.98 14.00
C PRO A 47 -5.10 10.25 12.81
N ASP A 48 -6.32 9.75 12.97
CA ASP A 48 -7.04 9.03 11.92
C ASP A 48 -7.67 10.02 10.95
N ALA A 49 -6.85 10.58 10.06
CA ALA A 49 -7.22 11.62 9.12
C ALA A 49 -6.45 11.47 7.81
N GLY A 50 -6.96 12.13 6.77
CA GLY A 50 -6.38 12.05 5.43
C GLY A 50 -6.73 10.76 4.70
N ILE A 51 -5.83 10.31 3.82
CA ILE A 51 -5.99 9.10 3.00
C ILE A 51 -4.74 8.24 3.14
N GLU A 52 -4.93 7.00 3.55
CA GLU A 52 -3.86 6.03 3.70
C GLU A 52 -4.04 4.87 2.73
N VAL A 53 -2.96 4.41 2.13
CA VAL A 53 -2.92 3.15 1.38
C VAL A 53 -1.90 2.24 2.04
N ALA A 54 -2.36 1.07 2.46
CA ALA A 54 -1.50 0.06 3.07
C ALA A 54 -0.83 -0.82 1.99
N VAL A 55 0.43 -1.19 2.24
CA VAL A 55 1.16 -2.17 1.45
C VAL A 55 1.53 -3.34 2.35
N ALA A 56 1.01 -4.50 2.06
CA ALA A 56 1.25 -5.74 2.81
C ALA A 56 1.86 -6.83 1.94
N GLY A 57 2.50 -7.79 2.55
CA GLY A 57 3.04 -8.94 1.83
C GLY A 57 3.89 -9.80 2.73
N ARG A 58 4.07 -11.05 2.31
CA ARG A 58 4.97 -11.97 3.04
C ARG A 58 6.39 -11.45 3.00
N SER A 59 7.16 -11.89 3.98
CA SER A 59 8.59 -11.66 3.95
C SER A 59 9.20 -12.13 2.63
N ASN A 60 10.08 -11.31 2.07
CA ASN A 60 10.72 -11.54 0.77
C ASN A 60 9.76 -11.61 -0.44
N SER A 61 8.51 -11.18 -0.30
CA SER A 61 7.57 -11.04 -1.43
C SER A 61 7.97 -9.93 -2.43
N GLY A 62 8.89 -9.05 -2.06
CA GLY A 62 9.29 -7.90 -2.89
C GLY A 62 8.61 -6.58 -2.51
N LYS A 63 7.91 -6.52 -1.37
CA LYS A 63 7.21 -5.35 -0.87
C LYS A 63 8.07 -4.07 -0.82
N SER A 64 9.21 -4.11 -0.12
CA SER A 64 10.12 -2.95 -0.04
C SER A 64 10.72 -2.56 -1.40
N SER A 65 10.95 -3.53 -2.29
CA SER A 65 11.40 -3.25 -3.65
C SER A 65 10.32 -2.56 -4.49
N LEU A 66 9.04 -2.94 -4.28
CA LEU A 66 7.90 -2.28 -4.90
C LEU A 66 7.78 -0.84 -4.41
N ILE A 67 7.77 -0.61 -3.09
CA ILE A 67 7.68 0.74 -2.49
C ILE A 67 8.82 1.63 -3.02
N ASN A 68 10.06 1.14 -2.98
CA ASN A 68 11.21 1.88 -3.46
C ASN A 68 11.12 2.22 -4.95
N ARG A 69 10.60 1.29 -5.77
CA ARG A 69 10.41 1.51 -7.20
C ARG A 69 9.29 2.51 -7.48
N LEU A 70 8.17 2.38 -6.79
CA LEU A 70 7.02 3.30 -6.88
C LEU A 70 7.43 4.72 -6.52
N CYS A 71 8.10 4.89 -5.39
CA CYS A 71 8.55 6.20 -4.90
C CYS A 71 9.86 6.68 -5.56
N ARG A 72 10.43 5.91 -6.51
CA ARG A 72 11.71 6.22 -7.19
C ARG A 72 12.86 6.55 -6.24
N ARG A 73 12.84 5.94 -5.06
CA ARG A 73 13.85 6.07 -4.01
C ARG A 73 14.60 4.75 -3.84
N LYS A 74 15.93 4.79 -3.74
CA LYS A 74 16.74 3.55 -3.64
C LYS A 74 16.61 2.84 -2.29
N ALA A 75 16.27 3.52 -1.22
CA ALA A 75 16.30 3.00 0.15
C ALA A 75 15.26 3.64 1.07
N LEU A 76 14.08 4.05 0.56
CA LEU A 76 12.98 4.57 1.37
C LEU A 76 12.45 3.45 2.30
N ALA A 77 11.97 2.37 1.74
CA ALA A 77 11.65 1.17 2.48
C ALA A 77 12.89 0.28 2.60
N ARG A 78 13.25 -0.10 3.81
CA ARG A 78 14.44 -0.92 4.04
C ARG A 78 14.22 -2.34 3.54
N THR A 79 15.08 -2.79 2.64
CA THR A 79 15.14 -4.19 2.22
C THR A 79 15.98 -4.97 3.23
N SER A 80 15.36 -5.59 4.23
CA SER A 80 16.07 -6.43 5.18
C SER A 80 16.20 -7.84 4.64
N ARG A 81 17.42 -8.39 4.65
CA ARG A 81 17.65 -9.83 4.43
C ARG A 81 17.46 -10.64 5.72
N THR A 82 17.41 -9.98 6.86
CA THR A 82 17.25 -10.64 8.17
C THR A 82 15.76 -10.72 8.51
N PRO A 83 15.22 -11.92 8.64
CA PRO A 83 13.83 -12.15 9.04
C PRO A 83 13.51 -11.55 10.41
N GLY A 84 12.32 -10.95 10.58
CA GLY A 84 11.82 -10.51 11.89
C GLY A 84 12.31 -9.14 12.37
N ARG A 85 13.05 -8.37 11.57
CA ARG A 85 13.60 -7.07 12.00
C ARG A 85 12.63 -5.91 11.93
N THR A 86 11.64 -5.95 11.03
CA THR A 86 10.66 -4.87 10.88
C THR A 86 9.31 -5.35 11.39
N GLN A 87 9.02 -5.02 12.64
CA GLN A 87 7.80 -5.41 13.36
C GLN A 87 6.89 -4.21 13.59
N GLN A 88 6.93 -3.25 12.67
CA GLN A 88 6.31 -1.94 12.81
C GLN A 88 5.50 -1.64 11.57
N LEU A 89 4.42 -0.88 11.75
CA LEU A 89 3.83 -0.14 10.66
C LEU A 89 4.77 1.04 10.37
N VAL A 90 5.16 1.22 9.12
CA VAL A 90 6.02 2.34 8.73
C VAL A 90 5.22 3.28 7.85
N PHE A 91 5.12 4.52 8.29
CA PHE A 91 4.40 5.56 7.55
C PHE A 91 5.36 6.35 6.68
N PHE A 92 5.03 6.46 5.41
CA PHE A 92 5.67 7.34 4.45
C PHE A 92 4.65 8.39 4.04
N GLN A 93 4.89 9.64 4.46
CA GLN A 93 4.07 10.77 4.07
C GLN A 93 4.36 11.14 2.63
N LEU A 94 3.32 11.33 1.84
CA LEU A 94 3.40 11.71 0.43
C LEU A 94 3.14 13.20 0.24
N ASP A 95 2.20 13.74 1.01
CA ASP A 95 1.86 15.16 1.15
C ASP A 95 1.11 15.38 2.47
N ASP A 96 0.52 16.56 2.67
CA ASP A 96 -0.19 16.93 3.91
C ASP A 96 -1.39 16.02 4.23
N GLU A 97 -1.93 15.29 3.25
CA GLU A 97 -3.17 14.52 3.40
C GLU A 97 -2.99 13.02 3.12
N ARG A 98 -1.88 12.61 2.47
CA ARG A 98 -1.73 11.25 1.95
C ARG A 98 -0.53 10.54 2.51
N SER A 99 -0.71 9.27 2.83
CA SER A 99 0.35 8.43 3.35
C SER A 99 0.33 7.03 2.74
N LEU A 100 1.51 6.49 2.47
CA LEU A 100 1.72 5.08 2.18
C LEU A 100 2.16 4.38 3.46
N VAL A 101 1.52 3.27 3.83
CA VAL A 101 1.80 2.56 5.07
C VAL A 101 2.35 1.17 4.77
N ASP A 102 3.63 0.97 5.09
CA ASP A 102 4.32 -0.31 4.93
C ASP A 102 4.02 -1.21 6.13
N LEU A 103 3.20 -2.24 5.91
CA LEU A 103 2.86 -3.20 6.96
C LEU A 103 4.01 -4.20 7.18
N PRO A 104 4.20 -4.71 8.41
CA PRO A 104 5.18 -5.75 8.68
C PRO A 104 4.96 -6.96 7.77
N GLY A 105 6.07 -7.56 7.31
CA GLY A 105 5.97 -8.78 6.52
C GLY A 105 5.44 -9.95 7.36
N TYR A 106 4.42 -10.65 6.89
CA TYR A 106 3.88 -11.84 7.55
C TYR A 106 4.53 -13.14 7.06
N GLY A 107 4.18 -14.26 7.70
CA GLY A 107 4.61 -15.61 7.28
C GLY A 107 6.03 -16.03 7.70
N TYR A 108 6.57 -15.46 8.77
CA TYR A 108 7.83 -15.92 9.35
C TYR A 108 7.64 -17.15 10.25
N ALA A 109 8.21 -18.28 9.83
CA ALA A 109 8.20 -19.51 10.63
C ALA A 109 9.08 -19.46 11.91
N LYS A 110 9.99 -18.48 11.98
CA LYS A 110 11.00 -18.39 13.07
C LYS A 110 10.72 -17.32 14.13
N VAL A 111 9.54 -16.72 14.13
CA VAL A 111 9.17 -15.70 15.12
C VAL A 111 8.45 -16.38 16.29
N GLY A 112 8.80 -16.05 17.53
CA GLY A 112 8.13 -16.57 18.72
C GLY A 112 6.61 -16.31 18.70
N ALA A 113 5.86 -17.21 19.32
CA ALA A 113 4.38 -17.17 19.27
C ALA A 113 3.79 -15.84 19.80
N GLU A 114 4.34 -15.30 20.90
CA GLU A 114 3.88 -14.04 21.50
C GLU A 114 4.08 -12.84 20.56
N LEU A 115 5.24 -12.79 19.89
CA LEU A 115 5.57 -11.72 18.97
C LEU A 115 4.71 -11.79 17.71
N ARG A 116 4.38 -12.99 17.26
CA ARG A 116 3.43 -13.22 16.16
C ARG A 116 2.04 -12.72 16.54
N LYS A 117 1.55 -13.07 17.73
CA LYS A 117 0.24 -12.64 18.23
C LYS A 117 0.15 -11.12 18.38
N HIS A 118 1.23 -10.47 18.84
CA HIS A 118 1.30 -9.01 18.93
C HIS A 118 1.20 -8.35 17.55
N TRP A 119 1.89 -8.88 16.57
CA TRP A 119 1.88 -8.43 15.20
C TRP A 119 0.51 -8.56 14.51
N GLU A 120 -0.04 -9.77 14.63
CA GLU A 120 -1.37 -10.06 14.10
C GLU A 120 -2.37 -9.10 14.72
N GLY A 121 -2.29 -8.85 16.03
CA GLY A 121 -3.16 -7.88 16.71
C GLY A 121 -2.98 -6.43 16.24
N LEU A 122 -1.75 -5.97 16.00
CA LEU A 122 -1.48 -4.61 15.51
C LEU A 122 -1.99 -4.42 14.08
N ILE A 123 -1.68 -5.35 13.18
CA ILE A 123 -2.09 -5.30 11.77
C ILE A 123 -3.61 -5.42 11.67
N GLN A 124 -4.19 -6.39 12.36
CA GLN A 124 -5.62 -6.60 12.38
C GLN A 124 -6.35 -5.36 12.86
N ASN A 125 -5.94 -4.79 14.00
CA ASN A 125 -6.54 -3.59 14.54
C ASN A 125 -6.42 -2.39 13.57
N TYR A 126 -5.24 -2.18 12.97
CA TYR A 126 -5.04 -1.14 11.97
C TYR A 126 -5.98 -1.33 10.78
N LEU A 127 -6.02 -2.52 10.22
CA LEU A 127 -6.88 -2.82 9.08
C LEU A 127 -8.39 -2.77 9.44
N GLU A 128 -8.79 -3.09 10.66
CA GLU A 128 -10.18 -3.08 11.11
C GLU A 128 -10.71 -1.68 11.41
N SER A 129 -9.93 -0.89 12.12
CA SER A 129 -10.44 0.34 12.73
C SER A 129 -10.04 1.64 12.03
N ARG A 130 -9.05 1.60 11.10
CA ARG A 130 -8.53 2.81 10.47
C ARG A 130 -9.50 3.37 9.44
N ALA A 131 -10.08 4.55 9.71
CA ALA A 131 -11.02 5.21 8.80
C ALA A 131 -10.31 5.86 7.60
N ALA A 132 -9.10 6.38 7.80
CA ALA A 132 -8.27 6.95 6.73
C ALA A 132 -7.81 5.92 5.68
N LEU A 133 -7.92 4.60 5.96
CA LEU A 133 -7.45 3.54 5.07
C LEU A 133 -8.37 3.35 3.86
N ALA A 134 -7.92 3.79 2.69
CA ALA A 134 -8.67 3.76 1.44
C ALA A 134 -8.48 2.47 0.62
N GLY A 135 -7.39 1.71 0.86
CA GLY A 135 -7.13 0.47 0.12
C GLY A 135 -5.90 -0.29 0.59
N LEU A 136 -5.82 -1.53 0.17
CA LEU A 136 -4.73 -2.46 0.47
C LEU A 136 -4.07 -2.99 -0.81
N VAL A 137 -2.79 -2.71 -0.97
CA VAL A 137 -1.93 -3.34 -1.96
C VAL A 137 -1.29 -4.57 -1.34
N GLN A 138 -1.70 -5.75 -1.78
CA GLN A 138 -1.14 -7.01 -1.28
C GLN A 138 -0.10 -7.58 -2.26
N VAL A 139 1.12 -7.74 -1.80
CA VAL A 139 2.30 -8.10 -2.59
C VAL A 139 2.64 -9.57 -2.43
N MET A 140 2.65 -10.32 -3.53
CA MET A 140 3.00 -11.74 -3.58
C MET A 140 4.15 -11.98 -4.57
N ASP A 141 5.04 -12.92 -4.26
CA ASP A 141 6.01 -13.42 -5.25
C ASP A 141 5.26 -14.26 -6.30
N ILE A 142 5.33 -13.87 -7.57
CA ILE A 142 4.61 -14.52 -8.67
C ILE A 142 4.88 -16.03 -8.80
N ARG A 143 6.05 -16.49 -8.33
CA ARG A 143 6.44 -17.90 -8.38
C ARG A 143 5.70 -18.75 -7.33
N HIS A 144 5.21 -18.13 -6.26
CA HIS A 144 4.60 -18.81 -5.12
C HIS A 144 3.46 -17.98 -4.51
N PRO A 145 2.44 -17.59 -5.32
CA PRO A 145 1.30 -16.83 -4.83
C PRO A 145 0.33 -17.71 -4.02
N LEU A 146 -0.60 -17.08 -3.33
CA LEU A 146 -1.71 -17.72 -2.61
C LEU A 146 -1.24 -18.71 -1.52
N LYS A 147 -0.25 -18.33 -0.75
CA LYS A 147 0.06 -19.05 0.49
C LYS A 147 -0.98 -18.71 1.56
N ASP A 148 -1.12 -19.57 2.56
CA ASP A 148 -2.16 -19.45 3.59
C ASP A 148 -2.31 -18.02 4.15
N GLY A 149 -1.19 -17.37 4.51
CA GLY A 149 -1.22 -15.98 4.97
C GLY A 149 -1.62 -14.97 3.90
N ASP A 150 -1.39 -15.26 2.62
CA ASP A 150 -1.86 -14.40 1.52
C ASP A 150 -3.38 -14.49 1.39
N ILE A 151 -3.93 -15.71 1.48
CA ILE A 151 -5.36 -15.97 1.41
C ILE A 151 -6.07 -15.33 2.61
N GLN A 152 -5.59 -15.58 3.84
CA GLN A 152 -6.17 -15.03 5.06
C GLN A 152 -6.25 -13.49 5.03
N LEU A 153 -5.17 -12.82 4.57
CA LEU A 153 -5.18 -11.37 4.47
C LEU A 153 -6.16 -10.86 3.40
N ALA A 154 -6.23 -11.53 2.25
CA ALA A 154 -7.18 -11.19 1.19
C ALA A 154 -8.62 -11.36 1.65
N GLU A 155 -8.96 -12.50 2.26
CA GLU A 155 -10.29 -12.76 2.83
C GLU A 155 -10.68 -11.71 3.88
N PHE A 156 -9.74 -11.36 4.76
CA PHE A 156 -9.95 -10.33 5.76
C PHE A 156 -10.27 -8.97 5.14
N ALA A 157 -9.47 -8.54 4.15
CA ALA A 157 -9.68 -7.27 3.45
C ALA A 157 -11.05 -7.24 2.74
N LEU A 158 -11.41 -8.33 2.05
CA LEU A 158 -12.68 -8.46 1.35
C LEU A 158 -13.86 -8.47 2.32
N HIS A 159 -13.75 -9.18 3.45
CA HIS A 159 -14.80 -9.21 4.47
C HIS A 159 -15.09 -7.82 5.06
N ARG A 160 -14.05 -7.02 5.23
CA ARG A 160 -14.18 -5.61 5.67
C ARG A 160 -14.72 -4.68 4.56
N GLY A 161 -14.78 -5.13 3.32
CA GLY A 161 -15.11 -4.26 2.17
C GLY A 161 -13.97 -3.30 1.79
N LEU A 162 -12.73 -3.60 2.21
CA LEU A 162 -11.57 -2.78 1.87
C LEU A 162 -11.16 -3.03 0.41
N PRO A 163 -11.02 -1.99 -0.43
CA PRO A 163 -10.49 -2.14 -1.78
C PRO A 163 -9.15 -2.88 -1.77
N LEU A 164 -9.06 -3.97 -2.55
CA LEU A 164 -7.91 -4.86 -2.57
C LEU A 164 -7.30 -4.93 -3.97
N HIS A 165 -5.98 -4.67 -4.05
CA HIS A 165 -5.20 -4.82 -5.26
C HIS A 165 -4.02 -5.76 -5.04
N LEU A 166 -3.95 -6.84 -5.84
CA LEU A 166 -2.93 -7.87 -5.73
C LEU A 166 -1.82 -7.64 -6.73
N VAL A 167 -0.59 -7.56 -6.24
CA VAL A 167 0.60 -7.31 -7.07
C VAL A 167 1.51 -8.52 -7.04
N LEU A 168 1.61 -9.22 -8.18
CA LEU A 168 2.48 -10.37 -8.39
C LEU A 168 3.87 -9.89 -8.80
N THR A 169 4.76 -9.77 -7.83
CA THR A 169 6.12 -9.25 -8.00
C THR A 169 7.07 -10.26 -8.63
N LYS A 170 8.29 -9.79 -8.97
CA LYS A 170 9.37 -10.60 -9.60
C LYS A 170 8.92 -11.21 -10.92
N ALA A 171 8.06 -10.52 -11.66
CA ALA A 171 7.54 -10.97 -12.94
C ALA A 171 8.65 -11.18 -13.98
N ASP A 172 9.79 -10.50 -13.83
CA ASP A 172 10.99 -10.71 -14.65
C ASP A 172 11.57 -12.13 -14.56
N LYS A 173 11.22 -12.91 -13.54
CA LYS A 173 11.66 -14.30 -13.35
C LYS A 173 10.84 -15.33 -14.16
N LEU A 174 9.75 -14.90 -14.80
CA LEU A 174 8.87 -15.78 -15.58
C LEU A 174 8.66 -15.24 -16.99
N GLY A 175 8.51 -16.16 -17.96
CA GLY A 175 8.07 -15.82 -19.31
C GLY A 175 6.61 -15.38 -19.35
N HIS A 176 6.19 -14.72 -20.43
CA HIS A 176 4.85 -14.12 -20.57
C HIS A 176 3.71 -15.12 -20.29
N GLY A 177 3.72 -16.31 -20.88
CA GLY A 177 2.66 -17.32 -20.67
C GLY A 177 2.50 -17.71 -19.19
N LYS A 178 3.62 -17.97 -18.49
CA LYS A 178 3.59 -18.30 -17.05
C LYS A 178 3.11 -17.13 -16.18
N ARG A 179 3.38 -15.88 -16.59
CA ARG A 179 2.84 -14.69 -15.90
C ARG A 179 1.32 -14.65 -15.99
N MET A 180 0.78 -14.86 -17.20
CA MET A 180 -0.67 -14.84 -17.43
C MET A 180 -1.38 -15.99 -16.72
N GLU A 181 -0.77 -17.17 -16.68
CA GLU A 181 -1.27 -18.31 -15.90
C GLU A 181 -1.35 -17.98 -14.40
N ALA A 182 -0.30 -17.37 -13.84
CA ALA A 182 -0.29 -16.94 -12.44
C ALA A 182 -1.36 -15.89 -12.14
N VAL A 183 -1.55 -14.90 -13.01
CA VAL A 183 -2.63 -13.89 -12.88
C VAL A 183 -4.00 -14.56 -12.90
N HIS A 184 -4.22 -15.44 -13.87
CA HIS A 184 -5.50 -16.17 -14.00
C HIS A 184 -5.78 -17.00 -12.74
N LYS A 185 -4.80 -17.77 -12.28
CA LYS A 185 -4.91 -18.57 -11.04
C LYS A 185 -5.31 -17.72 -9.83
N VAL A 186 -4.64 -16.57 -9.63
CA VAL A 186 -4.93 -15.69 -8.49
C VAL A 186 -6.31 -15.04 -8.63
N ARG A 187 -6.67 -14.58 -9.83
CA ARG A 187 -7.98 -13.97 -10.10
C ARG A 187 -9.11 -14.97 -9.86
N SER A 188 -8.96 -16.20 -10.33
CA SER A 188 -9.98 -17.26 -10.15
C SER A 188 -10.14 -17.66 -8.69
N ALA A 189 -9.04 -17.75 -7.93
CA ALA A 189 -9.07 -18.11 -6.51
C ALA A 189 -9.86 -17.09 -5.66
N LEU A 190 -9.89 -15.82 -6.09
CA LEU A 190 -10.59 -14.73 -5.37
C LEU A 190 -11.94 -14.36 -6.01
N GLY A 191 -12.47 -15.18 -6.92
CA GLY A 191 -13.78 -14.94 -7.54
C GLY A 191 -13.90 -13.62 -8.30
N GLY A 192 -12.77 -12.99 -8.70
CA GLY A 192 -12.75 -11.73 -9.45
C GLY A 192 -13.08 -10.47 -8.64
N VAL A 193 -13.23 -10.56 -7.33
CA VAL A 193 -13.59 -9.42 -6.46
C VAL A 193 -12.42 -8.48 -6.15
N ALA A 194 -11.19 -8.87 -6.51
CA ALA A 194 -9.99 -8.06 -6.37
C ALA A 194 -9.30 -7.87 -7.73
N THR A 195 -8.65 -6.74 -7.91
CA THR A 195 -7.81 -6.51 -9.10
C THR A 195 -6.45 -7.19 -8.93
N VAL A 196 -5.87 -7.70 -10.03
CA VAL A 196 -4.60 -8.46 -10.01
C VAL A 196 -3.72 -8.02 -11.17
N GLN A 197 -2.47 -7.66 -10.87
CA GLN A 197 -1.47 -7.30 -11.87
C GLN A 197 -0.14 -8.02 -11.66
N VAL A 198 0.71 -8.03 -12.69
CA VAL A 198 2.11 -8.40 -12.59
C VAL A 198 2.99 -7.18 -12.34
N PHE A 199 4.12 -7.37 -11.65
CA PHE A 199 5.05 -6.29 -11.35
C PHE A 199 6.50 -6.77 -11.33
N SER A 200 7.41 -5.91 -11.82
CA SER A 200 8.85 -6.10 -11.65
C SER A 200 9.52 -4.80 -11.24
N ALA A 201 10.08 -4.76 -10.04
CA ALA A 201 10.87 -3.62 -9.58
C ALA A 201 12.14 -3.41 -10.42
N THR A 202 12.67 -4.47 -11.02
CA THR A 202 13.88 -4.43 -11.86
C THR A 202 13.61 -3.76 -13.21
N THR A 203 12.56 -4.18 -13.91
CA THR A 203 12.25 -3.70 -15.27
C THR A 203 11.26 -2.52 -15.28
N GLY A 204 10.50 -2.32 -14.23
CA GLY A 204 9.40 -1.35 -14.16
C GLY A 204 8.07 -1.85 -14.73
N LEU A 205 8.00 -3.12 -15.14
CA LEU A 205 6.76 -3.73 -15.63
C LEU A 205 5.65 -3.58 -14.58
N GLY A 206 4.49 -3.08 -14.99
CA GLY A 206 3.31 -2.91 -14.13
C GLY A 206 3.37 -1.69 -13.20
N LEU A 207 4.36 -0.80 -13.34
CA LEU A 207 4.45 0.40 -12.50
C LEU A 207 3.30 1.38 -12.80
N GLU A 208 3.03 1.64 -14.06
CA GLU A 208 1.95 2.54 -14.50
C GLU A 208 0.57 2.02 -14.05
N GLU A 209 0.31 0.72 -14.17
CA GLU A 209 -0.94 0.11 -13.70
C GLU A 209 -1.13 0.28 -12.19
N LEU A 210 -0.05 0.12 -11.40
CA LEU A 210 -0.09 0.37 -9.97
C LEU A 210 -0.33 1.86 -9.66
N GLU A 211 0.33 2.77 -10.38
CA GLU A 211 0.14 4.21 -10.25
C GLU A 211 -1.33 4.59 -10.53
N HIS A 212 -2.00 4.00 -11.53
CA HIS A 212 -3.43 4.22 -11.80
C HIS A 212 -4.34 3.77 -10.64
N VAL A 213 -4.09 2.61 -10.06
CA VAL A 213 -4.86 2.12 -8.91
C VAL A 213 -4.69 3.06 -7.72
N LEU A 214 -3.46 3.47 -7.43
CA LEU A 214 -3.17 4.38 -6.33
C LEU A 214 -3.75 5.77 -6.55
N ALA A 215 -3.74 6.27 -7.80
CA ALA A 215 -4.34 7.55 -8.15
C ALA A 215 -5.84 7.58 -7.81
N ALA A 216 -6.56 6.51 -8.12
CA ALA A 216 -7.97 6.38 -7.78
C ALA A 216 -8.21 6.39 -6.26
N TRP A 217 -7.40 5.65 -5.49
CA TRP A 217 -7.53 5.58 -4.04
C TRP A 217 -7.10 6.87 -3.34
N PHE A 218 -6.06 7.53 -3.82
CA PHE A 218 -5.59 8.82 -3.31
C PHE A 218 -6.38 10.01 -3.86
N GLN A 219 -7.37 9.79 -4.75
CA GLN A 219 -8.20 10.83 -5.36
C GLN A 219 -7.37 11.90 -6.07
N VAL A 220 -6.43 11.47 -6.90
CA VAL A 220 -5.54 12.31 -7.69
C VAL A 220 -5.52 11.87 -9.15
N MET A 221 -4.85 12.61 -10.05
CA MET A 221 -4.73 12.21 -11.44
C MET A 221 -3.77 11.02 -11.61
N PRO A 222 -4.07 10.10 -12.52
CA PRO A 222 -3.08 9.11 -12.96
C PRO A 222 -1.87 9.81 -13.59
N GLY A 223 -0.71 9.17 -13.57
CA GLY A 223 0.56 9.72 -14.08
C GLY A 223 0.70 9.60 -15.59
#